data_f83b6c2ae940f6faf971df6d1068a8cb
#
_entry.id   f83b6c2ae940f6faf971df6d1068a8cb
#
_cell.length_a   1.000
_cell.length_b   1.000
_cell.length_c   1.000
_cell.angle_alpha   90.00
_cell.angle_beta   90.00
_cell.angle_gamma   90.00
#
_symmetry.space_group_name_H-M   'P 1'
#
loop_
_entity.id
_entity.type
_entity.pdbx_description
1 polymer ?
#
loop_
_entity_poly.entity_id
_entity_poly.type
_entity_poly.pdbx_seq_one_letter_code
_entity_poly.pdbx_strand_id
1 'polypeptide(L)'
;MCIRDRSYTAKMRELAAAQLAGKRKFADGQRLYIAGLMRMQPNKAWASDANFTLRLTYGRVLPYDPADGIHYNYYTTLKGVMDKENPQNPTEFTVPARLKELYAAKDFGRYANERGELPVAFLADCDITGGNSGSPVLNAKGALLGLAFDGNWEAMSGDVAFEPELQRTIAVDVRYVLFVIDKFAGAGWLLDELQFE
;
A
#
# COMPACT_ATOMS: atom_id res chain seq x y z
N MET A 1 -24.64 13.01 43.68
CA MET A 1 -24.05 13.64 42.47
C MET A 1 -24.15 15.16 42.59
N CYS A 2 -23.03 15.81 42.69
CA CYS A 2 -22.91 17.22 43.09
C CYS A 2 -23.40 18.17 41.99
N ILE A 3 -24.02 19.32 42.41
CA ILE A 3 -24.50 20.38 41.50
C ILE A 3 -23.37 20.83 40.53
N ARG A 4 -22.10 20.82 40.98
CA ARG A 4 -20.90 21.12 40.18
C ARG A 4 -20.76 20.21 38.96
N ASP A 5 -21.09 18.93 39.06
CA ASP A 5 -20.96 17.97 37.94
C ASP A 5 -21.98 18.26 36.82
N ARG A 6 -23.19 18.74 37.20
CA ARG A 6 -24.20 19.07 36.19
C ARG A 6 -23.84 20.33 35.38
N SER A 7 -23.30 21.35 36.04
CA SER A 7 -22.89 22.60 35.36
C SER A 7 -21.68 22.36 34.45
N TYR A 8 -20.71 21.56 34.91
CA TYR A 8 -19.54 21.13 34.08
C TYR A 8 -20.01 20.35 32.86
N THR A 9 -20.83 19.33 33.07
CA THR A 9 -21.36 18.51 31.99
C THR A 9 -22.18 19.31 30.97
N ALA A 10 -22.99 20.26 31.43
CA ALA A 10 -23.75 21.15 30.56
C ALA A 10 -22.83 22.03 29.72
N LYS A 11 -21.78 22.61 30.32
CA LYS A 11 -20.79 23.44 29.61
C LYS A 11 -19.98 22.64 28.60
N MET A 12 -19.58 21.41 28.94
CA MET A 12 -18.89 20.55 28.01
C MET A 12 -19.75 20.16 26.79
N ARG A 13 -21.05 19.94 27.00
CA ARG A 13 -22.00 19.69 25.90
C ARG A 13 -22.17 20.90 24.99
N GLU A 14 -22.28 22.08 25.57
CA GLU A 14 -22.35 23.34 24.80
C GLU A 14 -21.09 23.54 23.94
N LEU A 15 -19.91 23.40 24.54
CA LEU A 15 -18.63 23.49 23.82
C LEU A 15 -18.50 22.45 22.71
N ALA A 16 -18.88 21.21 22.99
CA ALA A 16 -18.87 20.15 21.98
C ALA A 16 -19.83 20.45 20.82
N ALA A 17 -21.01 20.97 21.10
CA ALA A 17 -21.97 21.38 20.07
C ALA A 17 -21.45 22.52 19.19
N ALA A 18 -20.85 23.56 19.82
CA ALA A 18 -20.22 24.68 19.12
C ALA A 18 -19.05 24.22 18.23
N GLN A 19 -18.20 23.32 18.75
CA GLN A 19 -17.10 22.73 18.00
C GLN A 19 -17.60 21.92 16.80
N LEU A 20 -18.66 21.11 16.97
CA LEU A 20 -19.27 20.33 15.90
C LEU A 20 -19.84 21.23 14.79
N ALA A 21 -20.49 22.32 15.15
CA ALA A 21 -21.01 23.30 14.20
C ALA A 21 -19.89 23.98 13.40
N GLY A 22 -18.77 24.31 14.08
CA GLY A 22 -17.57 24.85 13.41
C GLY A 22 -16.97 23.85 12.41
N LYS A 23 -16.82 22.59 12.81
CA LYS A 23 -16.32 21.51 11.93
C LYS A 23 -17.20 21.31 10.70
N ARG A 24 -18.53 21.35 10.84
CA ARG A 24 -19.46 21.25 9.71
C ARG A 24 -19.31 22.41 8.73
N LYS A 25 -19.26 23.65 9.22
CA LYS A 25 -19.03 24.83 8.36
C LYS A 25 -17.70 24.76 7.61
N PHE A 26 -16.65 24.31 8.28
CA PHE A 26 -15.35 24.11 7.65
C PHE A 26 -15.42 23.06 6.54
N ALA A 27 -16.01 21.88 6.81
CA ALA A 27 -16.17 20.82 5.83
C ALA A 27 -17.00 21.26 4.61
N ASP A 28 -18.10 22.01 4.84
CA ASP A 28 -18.91 22.57 3.74
C ASP A 28 -18.12 23.59 2.93
N GLY A 29 -17.34 24.46 3.57
CA GLY A 29 -16.47 25.41 2.92
C GLY A 29 -15.39 24.72 2.07
N GLN A 30 -14.73 23.70 2.61
CA GLN A 30 -13.73 22.90 1.91
C GLN A 30 -14.35 22.22 0.69
N ARG A 31 -15.50 21.59 0.83
CA ARG A 31 -16.21 20.94 -0.28
C ARG A 31 -16.53 21.93 -1.41
N LEU A 32 -17.02 23.12 -1.09
CA LEU A 32 -17.32 24.15 -2.09
C LEU A 32 -16.06 24.69 -2.75
N TYR A 33 -14.99 24.88 -2.00
CA TYR A 33 -13.69 25.30 -2.51
C TYR A 33 -13.13 24.28 -3.53
N ILE A 34 -13.09 23.00 -3.16
CA ILE A 34 -12.63 21.95 -4.06
C ILE A 34 -13.52 21.84 -5.31
N ALA A 35 -14.85 21.92 -5.14
CA ALA A 35 -15.77 21.93 -6.30
C ALA A 35 -15.51 23.12 -7.23
N GLY A 36 -15.13 24.26 -6.69
CA GLY A 36 -14.71 25.43 -7.47
C GLY A 36 -13.44 25.17 -8.26
N LEU A 37 -12.41 24.60 -7.61
CA LEU A 37 -11.15 24.24 -8.25
C LEU A 37 -11.36 23.19 -9.37
N MET A 38 -12.20 22.19 -9.15
CA MET A 38 -12.54 21.20 -10.19
C MET A 38 -13.19 21.84 -11.42
N ARG A 39 -14.06 22.83 -11.24
CA ARG A 39 -14.65 23.58 -12.34
C ARG A 39 -13.65 24.46 -13.08
N MET A 40 -12.68 25.02 -12.37
CA MET A 40 -11.61 25.84 -12.97
C MET A 40 -10.59 24.99 -13.75
N GLN A 41 -10.41 23.74 -13.38
CA GLN A 41 -9.42 22.82 -13.97
C GLN A 41 -10.07 21.51 -14.44
N PRO A 42 -10.94 21.56 -15.46
CA PRO A 42 -11.77 20.40 -15.86
C PRO A 42 -10.95 19.24 -16.44
N ASN A 43 -9.75 19.50 -16.92
CA ASN A 43 -8.85 18.48 -17.50
C ASN A 43 -7.85 17.88 -16.50
N LYS A 44 -7.86 18.36 -15.25
CA LYS A 44 -6.98 17.82 -14.21
C LYS A 44 -7.58 16.51 -13.68
N ALA A 45 -6.75 15.45 -13.59
CA ALA A 45 -7.08 14.27 -12.82
C ALA A 45 -7.03 14.62 -11.32
N TRP A 46 -8.15 14.47 -10.63
CA TRP A 46 -8.27 14.71 -9.21
C TRP A 46 -8.26 13.38 -8.47
N ALA A 47 -7.34 13.23 -7.52
CA ALA A 47 -7.35 12.08 -6.62
C ALA A 47 -8.57 12.13 -5.69
N SER A 48 -9.15 10.97 -5.41
CA SER A 48 -10.28 10.86 -4.48
C SER A 48 -9.77 10.62 -3.06
N ASP A 49 -10.33 11.35 -2.09
CA ASP A 49 -10.10 11.09 -0.67
C ASP A 49 -10.64 9.72 -0.22
N ALA A 50 -9.97 9.13 0.77
CA ALA A 50 -10.47 7.94 1.46
C ALA A 50 -11.69 8.31 2.33
N ASN A 51 -12.87 7.80 1.97
CA ASN A 51 -14.15 8.10 2.63
C ASN A 51 -14.96 6.86 2.97
N PHE A 52 -14.29 5.69 3.10
CA PHE A 52 -14.89 4.38 3.36
C PHE A 52 -15.81 3.86 2.24
N THR A 53 -15.74 4.42 1.05
CA THR A 53 -16.40 3.86 -0.15
C THR A 53 -15.37 3.12 -1.00
N LEU A 54 -15.85 2.25 -1.90
CA LEU A 54 -15.00 1.59 -2.87
C LEU A 54 -14.30 2.63 -3.75
N ARG A 55 -12.98 2.52 -3.82
CA ARG A 55 -12.11 3.41 -4.58
C ARG A 55 -11.30 2.57 -5.56
N LEU A 56 -11.22 2.99 -6.80
CA LEU A 56 -10.39 2.38 -7.82
C LEU A 56 -9.24 3.33 -8.16
N THR A 57 -8.02 2.82 -8.09
CA THR A 57 -6.86 3.43 -8.74
C THR A 57 -6.35 2.50 -9.83
N TYR A 58 -5.71 3.03 -10.84
CA TYR A 58 -5.17 2.23 -11.94
C TYR A 58 -3.86 2.83 -12.44
N GLY A 59 -3.03 1.97 -13.02
CA GLY A 59 -1.71 2.36 -13.50
C GLY A 59 -1.04 1.18 -14.19
N ARG A 60 0.27 1.24 -14.27
CA ARG A 60 1.14 0.25 -14.90
C ARG A 60 2.24 -0.19 -13.96
N VAL A 61 2.71 -1.40 -14.12
CA VAL A 61 3.93 -1.88 -13.46
C VAL A 61 5.13 -1.24 -14.15
N LEU A 62 5.87 -0.39 -13.43
CA LEU A 62 6.96 0.41 -13.99
C LEU A 62 8.13 0.54 -13.02
N PRO A 63 9.36 0.57 -13.54
CA PRO A 63 10.54 1.04 -12.81
C PRO A 63 10.47 2.55 -12.61
N TYR A 64 11.49 3.14 -11.96
CA TYR A 64 11.68 4.58 -11.91
C TYR A 64 13.16 4.96 -11.68
N ASP A 65 13.48 6.21 -12.02
CA ASP A 65 14.80 6.78 -11.90
C ASP A 65 14.75 7.94 -10.89
N PRO A 66 15.10 7.75 -9.61
CA PRO A 66 14.96 8.77 -8.57
C PRO A 66 15.99 9.89 -8.70
N ALA A 67 17.12 9.64 -9.38
CA ALA A 67 18.19 10.60 -9.63
C ALA A 67 19.02 10.17 -10.83
N ASP A 68 19.83 11.09 -11.33
CA ASP A 68 20.80 10.82 -12.40
C ASP A 68 21.71 9.63 -12.04
N GLY A 69 21.79 8.66 -12.94
CA GLY A 69 22.61 7.46 -12.77
C GLY A 69 22.04 6.41 -11.82
N ILE A 70 20.82 6.56 -11.30
CA ILE A 70 20.14 5.58 -10.43
C ILE A 70 18.90 5.07 -11.12
N HIS A 71 18.81 3.75 -11.27
CA HIS A 71 17.64 3.04 -11.80
C HIS A 71 17.15 2.01 -10.81
N TYR A 72 15.90 2.12 -10.37
CA TYR A 72 15.21 1.10 -9.59
C TYR A 72 14.33 0.25 -10.48
N ASN A 73 14.60 -1.06 -10.47
CA ASN A 73 13.79 -2.03 -11.20
C ASN A 73 12.35 -2.07 -10.65
N TYR A 74 11.41 -2.50 -11.49
CA TYR A 74 10.00 -2.60 -11.11
C TYR A 74 9.70 -3.75 -10.12
N TYR A 75 10.63 -4.66 -9.84
CA TYR A 75 10.44 -5.73 -8.86
C TYR A 75 11.70 -6.00 -8.05
N THR A 76 11.50 -6.57 -6.87
CA THR A 76 12.54 -7.10 -5.99
C THR A 76 12.41 -8.61 -5.85
N THR A 77 13.47 -9.27 -5.40
CA THR A 77 13.52 -10.72 -5.26
C THR A 77 13.89 -11.14 -3.84
N LEU A 78 13.72 -12.41 -3.53
CA LEU A 78 14.12 -12.98 -2.24
C LEU A 78 15.62 -12.79 -1.95
N LYS A 79 16.46 -12.60 -2.98
CA LYS A 79 17.86 -12.23 -2.78
C LYS A 79 17.99 -10.95 -1.96
N GLY A 80 17.21 -9.91 -2.28
CA GLY A 80 17.22 -8.65 -1.54
C GLY A 80 16.83 -8.80 -0.07
N VAL A 81 15.96 -9.75 0.26
CA VAL A 81 15.62 -10.09 1.65
C VAL A 81 16.83 -10.70 2.36
N MET A 82 17.55 -11.64 1.70
CA MET A 82 18.76 -12.23 2.26
C MET A 82 19.88 -11.21 2.46
N ASP A 83 20.07 -10.31 1.48
CA ASP A 83 21.12 -9.29 1.52
C ASP A 83 20.89 -8.25 2.65
N LYS A 84 19.65 -8.07 3.09
CA LYS A 84 19.28 -7.15 4.18
C LYS A 84 19.38 -7.75 5.57
N GLU A 85 19.66 -9.04 5.70
CA GLU A 85 19.81 -9.65 7.03
C GLU A 85 20.87 -8.92 7.84
N ASN A 86 20.52 -8.50 9.04
CA ASN A 86 21.41 -7.79 9.94
C ASN A 86 21.34 -8.37 11.37
N PRO A 87 22.34 -9.17 11.78
CA PRO A 87 22.40 -9.73 13.13
C PRO A 87 22.45 -8.68 14.24
N GLN A 88 22.85 -7.43 13.92
CA GLN A 88 22.90 -6.33 14.89
C GLN A 88 21.52 -5.67 15.09
N ASN A 89 20.58 -5.92 14.19
CA ASN A 89 19.18 -5.48 14.33
C ASN A 89 18.23 -6.68 14.13
N PRO A 90 18.19 -7.62 15.08
CA PRO A 90 17.41 -8.85 14.94
C PRO A 90 15.90 -8.62 14.99
N THR A 91 15.46 -7.46 15.44
CA THR A 91 14.01 -7.14 15.52
C THR A 91 13.42 -6.89 14.15
N GLU A 92 14.18 -6.24 13.25
CA GLU A 92 13.67 -5.81 11.93
C GLU A 92 14.24 -6.65 10.78
N PHE A 93 15.51 -7.12 10.92
CA PHE A 93 16.26 -7.71 9.81
C PHE A 93 16.72 -9.13 10.09
N THR A 94 15.87 -9.94 10.72
CA THR A 94 16.12 -11.38 10.88
C THR A 94 15.43 -12.16 9.78
N VAL A 95 16.19 -12.98 9.06
CA VAL A 95 15.62 -13.92 8.09
C VAL A 95 15.41 -15.28 8.76
N PRO A 96 14.19 -15.85 8.76
CA PRO A 96 13.93 -17.16 9.33
C PRO A 96 14.80 -18.28 8.71
N ALA A 97 15.31 -19.19 9.54
CA ALA A 97 16.18 -20.28 9.08
C ALA A 97 15.57 -21.10 7.93
N ARG A 98 14.28 -21.43 8.04
CA ARG A 98 13.56 -22.15 6.98
C ARG A 98 13.56 -21.40 5.65
N LEU A 99 13.43 -20.07 5.68
CA LEU A 99 13.48 -19.27 4.45
C LEU A 99 14.88 -19.29 3.80
N LYS A 100 15.94 -19.26 4.63
CA LYS A 100 17.33 -19.40 4.15
C LYS A 100 17.59 -20.76 3.52
N GLU A 101 17.07 -21.84 4.11
CA GLU A 101 17.17 -23.20 3.55
C GLU A 101 16.51 -23.27 2.18
N LEU A 102 15.29 -22.78 2.04
CA LEU A 102 14.55 -22.75 0.77
C LEU A 102 15.28 -21.90 -0.27
N TYR A 103 15.86 -20.75 0.14
CA TYR A 103 16.64 -19.89 -0.73
C TYR A 103 17.92 -20.58 -1.21
N ALA A 104 18.68 -21.20 -0.31
CA ALA A 104 19.93 -21.90 -0.65
C ALA A 104 19.68 -23.11 -1.58
N ALA A 105 18.58 -23.81 -1.36
CA ALA A 105 18.15 -24.93 -2.22
C ALA A 105 17.52 -24.48 -3.56
N LYS A 106 17.22 -23.18 -3.71
CA LYS A 106 16.42 -22.62 -4.82
C LYS A 106 15.08 -23.34 -5.00
N ASP A 107 14.51 -23.84 -3.88
CA ASP A 107 13.22 -24.54 -3.91
C ASP A 107 12.06 -23.54 -3.96
N PHE A 108 11.96 -22.82 -5.08
CA PHE A 108 10.89 -21.83 -5.31
C PHE A 108 9.69 -22.45 -6.05
N GLY A 109 9.84 -23.68 -6.59
CA GLY A 109 8.78 -24.38 -7.32
C GLY A 109 8.19 -23.51 -8.45
N ARG A 110 6.89 -23.55 -8.60
CA ARG A 110 6.14 -22.79 -9.62
C ARG A 110 6.09 -21.28 -9.38
N TYR A 111 6.61 -20.78 -8.25
CA TYR A 111 6.58 -19.37 -7.89
C TYR A 111 7.77 -18.58 -8.42
N ALA A 112 8.78 -19.27 -8.96
CA ALA A 112 9.92 -18.63 -9.62
C ALA A 112 9.47 -17.91 -10.91
N ASN A 113 10.15 -16.80 -11.22
CA ASN A 113 10.03 -16.18 -12.52
C ASN A 113 10.87 -16.96 -13.59
N GLU A 114 10.82 -16.51 -14.84
CA GLU A 114 11.56 -17.11 -15.96
C GLU A 114 13.09 -17.12 -15.76
N ARG A 115 13.61 -16.28 -14.86
CA ARG A 115 15.02 -16.20 -14.50
C ARG A 115 15.40 -17.14 -13.34
N GLY A 116 14.43 -17.90 -12.81
CA GLY A 116 14.64 -18.76 -11.63
C GLY A 116 14.75 -17.99 -10.32
N GLU A 117 14.28 -16.73 -10.27
CA GLU A 117 14.24 -15.91 -9.07
C GLU A 117 12.84 -15.93 -8.46
N LEU A 118 12.74 -15.77 -7.13
CA LEU A 118 11.46 -15.58 -6.46
C LEU A 118 11.19 -14.08 -6.31
N PRO A 119 10.24 -13.49 -7.07
CA PRO A 119 9.81 -12.12 -6.86
C PRO A 119 9.16 -11.94 -5.49
N VAL A 120 9.40 -10.80 -4.84
CA VAL A 120 8.87 -10.48 -3.50
C VAL A 120 7.90 -9.31 -3.55
N ALA A 121 8.27 -8.23 -4.21
CA ALA A 121 7.45 -7.04 -4.36
C ALA A 121 7.63 -6.43 -5.75
N PHE A 122 6.65 -5.67 -6.19
CA PHE A 122 6.72 -4.93 -7.45
C PHE A 122 6.17 -3.51 -7.29
N LEU A 123 6.49 -2.65 -8.25
CA LEU A 123 6.15 -1.24 -8.30
C LEU A 123 5.09 -0.97 -9.38
N ALA A 124 4.17 -0.09 -9.07
CA ALA A 124 3.19 0.43 -10.03
C ALA A 124 3.03 1.95 -9.86
N ASP A 125 2.65 2.65 -10.93
CA ASP A 125 2.39 4.10 -10.92
C ASP A 125 0.94 4.44 -10.49
N CYS A 126 0.30 3.55 -9.74
CA CYS A 126 -1.00 3.80 -9.15
C CYS A 126 -0.90 4.84 -8.03
N ASP A 127 -1.84 5.79 -8.01
CA ASP A 127 -1.96 6.75 -6.90
C ASP A 127 -2.71 6.09 -5.74
N ILE A 128 -2.04 5.92 -4.60
CA ILE A 128 -2.60 5.32 -3.40
C ILE A 128 -2.49 6.28 -2.20
N THR A 129 -3.34 6.07 -1.21
CA THR A 129 -3.30 6.79 0.06
C THR A 129 -3.67 5.85 1.20
N GLY A 130 -3.72 6.35 2.43
CA GLY A 130 -4.15 5.58 3.59
C GLY A 130 -5.49 4.87 3.34
N GLY A 131 -5.55 3.57 3.69
CA GLY A 131 -6.68 2.69 3.43
C GLY A 131 -6.49 1.73 2.25
N ASN A 132 -5.49 1.96 1.39
CA ASN A 132 -5.14 1.02 0.31
C ASN A 132 -4.35 -0.20 0.80
N SER A 133 -3.78 -0.17 2.00
CA SER A 133 -3.01 -1.29 2.55
C SER A 133 -3.83 -2.58 2.60
N GLY A 134 -3.31 -3.65 1.98
CA GLY A 134 -3.99 -4.93 1.83
C GLY A 134 -4.97 -5.01 0.66
N SER A 135 -5.14 -3.95 -0.12
CA SER A 135 -6.01 -3.97 -1.30
C SER A 135 -5.45 -4.86 -2.41
N PRO A 136 -6.30 -5.60 -3.13
CA PRO A 136 -5.86 -6.45 -4.23
C PRO A 136 -5.39 -5.60 -5.41
N VAL A 137 -4.24 -5.97 -5.96
CA VAL A 137 -3.75 -5.46 -7.25
C VAL A 137 -4.10 -6.47 -8.32
N LEU A 138 -4.93 -6.07 -9.27
CA LEU A 138 -5.50 -6.94 -10.29
C LEU A 138 -4.94 -6.57 -11.67
N ASN A 139 -4.80 -7.56 -12.54
CA ASN A 139 -4.56 -7.29 -13.96
C ASN A 139 -5.85 -6.92 -14.69
N ALA A 140 -5.76 -6.59 -15.99
CA ALA A 140 -6.91 -6.22 -16.80
C ALA A 140 -7.96 -7.33 -16.97
N LYS A 141 -7.62 -8.58 -16.65
CA LYS A 141 -8.54 -9.74 -16.68
C LYS A 141 -9.17 -10.03 -15.32
N GLY A 142 -8.77 -9.29 -14.27
CA GLY A 142 -9.24 -9.50 -12.91
C GLY A 142 -8.44 -10.53 -12.10
N ALA A 143 -7.33 -11.06 -12.64
CA ALA A 143 -6.47 -11.96 -11.88
C ALA A 143 -5.61 -11.19 -10.88
N LEU A 144 -5.44 -11.76 -9.68
CA LEU A 144 -4.66 -11.17 -8.60
C LEU A 144 -3.17 -11.22 -8.92
N LEU A 145 -2.52 -10.06 -8.95
CA LEU A 145 -1.07 -9.90 -9.11
C LEU A 145 -0.36 -9.75 -7.77
N GLY A 146 -0.99 -9.13 -6.81
CA GLY A 146 -0.39 -8.84 -5.51
C GLY A 146 -1.31 -8.06 -4.59
N LEU A 147 -0.76 -7.64 -3.46
CA LEU A 147 -1.45 -6.83 -2.45
C LEU A 147 -0.67 -5.54 -2.23
N ALA A 148 -1.34 -4.40 -2.41
CA ALA A 148 -0.75 -3.10 -2.14
C ALA A 148 -0.48 -2.95 -0.63
N PHE A 149 0.69 -2.40 -0.25
CA PHE A 149 0.99 -2.21 1.16
C PHE A 149 1.68 -0.89 1.51
N ASP A 150 2.38 -0.24 0.56
CA ASP A 150 3.11 0.99 0.83
C ASP A 150 3.35 1.81 -0.43
N GLY A 151 3.87 3.03 -0.27
CA GLY A 151 4.47 3.84 -1.32
C GLY A 151 5.99 3.86 -1.21
N ASN A 152 6.68 4.18 -2.30
CA ASN A 152 8.11 4.44 -2.24
C ASN A 152 8.39 5.77 -1.49
N TRP A 153 9.66 6.04 -1.21
CA TRP A 153 10.04 7.25 -0.47
C TRP A 153 9.53 8.54 -1.13
N GLU A 154 9.58 8.60 -2.46
CA GLU A 154 9.15 9.73 -3.27
C GLU A 154 7.62 9.93 -3.23
N ALA A 155 6.86 8.93 -2.80
CA ALA A 155 5.41 9.02 -2.63
C ALA A 155 4.98 9.75 -1.34
N MET A 156 5.89 10.15 -0.46
CA MET A 156 5.58 10.85 0.79
C MET A 156 4.83 12.16 0.60
N SER A 157 4.97 12.81 -0.55
CA SER A 157 4.24 14.03 -0.93
C SER A 157 2.93 13.77 -1.68
N GLY A 158 2.56 12.52 -1.91
CA GLY A 158 1.46 12.11 -2.79
C GLY A 158 0.10 12.70 -2.42
N ASP A 159 -0.17 12.86 -1.13
CA ASP A 159 -1.42 13.47 -0.64
C ASP A 159 -1.52 14.99 -0.98
N VAL A 160 -0.39 15.63 -1.31
CA VAL A 160 -0.34 17.05 -1.69
C VAL A 160 -0.21 17.20 -3.21
N ALA A 161 0.72 16.46 -3.80
CA ALA A 161 0.99 16.48 -5.24
C ALA A 161 1.50 15.11 -5.68
N PHE A 162 0.80 14.49 -6.62
CA PHE A 162 1.20 13.23 -7.22
C PHE A 162 2.15 13.48 -8.39
N GLU A 163 3.35 12.90 -8.32
CA GLU A 163 4.38 12.96 -9.35
C GLU A 163 4.53 11.59 -10.04
N PRO A 164 3.90 11.38 -11.19
CA PRO A 164 3.79 10.05 -11.82
C PRO A 164 5.14 9.48 -12.28
N GLU A 165 6.17 10.29 -12.46
CA GLU A 165 7.50 9.83 -12.85
C GLU A 165 8.28 9.22 -11.68
N LEU A 166 8.04 9.67 -10.46
CA LEU A 166 8.79 9.27 -9.27
C LEU A 166 7.99 8.40 -8.29
N GLN A 167 6.71 8.70 -8.12
CA GLN A 167 5.90 8.03 -7.11
C GLN A 167 5.47 6.64 -7.57
N ARG A 168 5.62 5.66 -6.68
CA ARG A 168 5.26 4.26 -6.93
C ARG A 168 4.53 3.67 -5.74
N THR A 169 3.45 2.96 -6.05
CA THR A 169 2.85 1.98 -5.15
C THR A 169 3.75 0.77 -5.07
N ILE A 170 3.95 0.26 -3.87
CA ILE A 170 4.64 -1.00 -3.61
C ILE A 170 3.59 -2.06 -3.28
N ALA A 171 3.61 -3.17 -4.03
CA ALA A 171 2.75 -4.32 -3.79
C ALA A 171 3.59 -5.57 -3.54
N VAL A 172 3.18 -6.40 -2.57
CA VAL A 172 3.77 -7.73 -2.45
C VAL A 172 3.31 -8.59 -3.62
N ASP A 173 4.24 -9.31 -4.25
CA ASP A 173 3.94 -10.20 -5.37
C ASP A 173 3.15 -11.42 -4.88
N VAL A 174 2.05 -11.75 -5.56
CA VAL A 174 1.21 -12.88 -5.18
C VAL A 174 1.99 -14.20 -5.17
N ARG A 175 3.00 -14.36 -6.03
CA ARG A 175 3.85 -15.55 -6.05
C ARG A 175 4.63 -15.72 -4.74
N TYR A 176 5.06 -14.62 -4.13
CA TYR A 176 5.70 -14.67 -2.81
C TYR A 176 4.70 -15.05 -1.71
N VAL A 177 3.50 -14.49 -1.74
CA VAL A 177 2.43 -14.86 -0.79
C VAL A 177 2.15 -16.36 -0.87
N LEU A 178 1.95 -16.88 -2.07
CA LEU A 178 1.66 -18.30 -2.30
C LEU A 178 2.85 -19.21 -1.93
N PHE A 179 4.08 -18.79 -2.23
CA PHE A 179 5.30 -19.48 -1.81
C PHE A 179 5.39 -19.58 -0.27
N VAL A 180 5.07 -18.50 0.44
CA VAL A 180 5.08 -18.50 1.91
C VAL A 180 4.03 -19.48 2.45
N ILE A 181 2.83 -19.51 1.89
CA ILE A 181 1.78 -20.44 2.30
C ILE A 181 2.21 -21.89 2.02
N ASP A 182 2.67 -22.19 0.82
CA ASP A 182 3.00 -23.56 0.38
C ASP A 182 4.32 -24.07 0.99
N LYS A 183 5.43 -23.42 0.61
CA LYS A 183 6.78 -23.94 0.87
C LYS A 183 7.32 -23.59 2.25
N PHE A 184 7.05 -22.37 2.72
CA PHE A 184 7.55 -21.92 4.02
C PHE A 184 6.67 -22.43 5.16
N ALA A 185 5.35 -22.26 5.08
CA ALA A 185 4.41 -22.68 6.11
C ALA A 185 3.95 -24.14 5.98
N GLY A 186 4.17 -24.79 4.83
CA GLY A 186 3.72 -26.16 4.58
C GLY A 186 2.19 -26.31 4.49
N ALA A 187 1.49 -25.22 4.17
CA ALA A 187 0.02 -25.17 4.11
C ALA A 187 -0.49 -25.18 2.65
N GLY A 188 0.21 -25.91 1.76
CA GLY A 188 -0.12 -25.98 0.32
C GLY A 188 -1.55 -26.40 0.02
N TRP A 189 -2.20 -27.15 0.92
CA TRP A 189 -3.59 -27.55 0.80
C TRP A 189 -4.59 -26.38 0.68
N LEU A 190 -4.23 -25.19 1.22
CA LEU A 190 -5.04 -23.98 1.05
C LEU A 190 -5.08 -23.50 -0.41
N LEU A 191 -4.08 -23.88 -1.20
CA LEU A 191 -3.98 -23.46 -2.59
C LEU A 191 -4.85 -24.30 -3.53
N ASP A 192 -5.34 -25.45 -3.06
CA ASP A 192 -6.25 -26.32 -3.82
C ASP A 192 -7.61 -25.65 -4.06
N GLU A 193 -7.95 -24.63 -3.27
CA GLU A 193 -9.16 -23.84 -3.42
C GLU A 193 -9.00 -22.67 -4.42
N LEU A 194 -7.79 -22.41 -4.91
CA LEU A 194 -7.48 -21.29 -5.80
C LEU A 194 -7.40 -21.74 -7.26
N GLN A 195 -7.82 -20.86 -8.15
CA GLN A 195 -7.64 -21.02 -9.59
C GLN A 195 -6.40 -20.23 -10.02
N PHE A 196 -5.50 -20.89 -10.74
CA PHE A 196 -4.29 -20.29 -11.30
C PHE A 196 -4.43 -20.11 -12.80
N GLU A 197 -4.02 -18.94 -13.33
CA GLU A 197 -3.89 -18.67 -14.77
C GLU A 197 -2.47 -18.90 -15.25
#